data_572b847247f9e88e0c9dab6f3ce9245f
#
_entry.id   572b847247f9e88e0c9dab6f3ce9245f
#
_cell.length_a   1.000
_cell.length_b   1.000
_cell.length_c   1.000
_cell.angle_alpha   90.00
_cell.angle_beta   90.00
_cell.angle_gamma   90.00
#
_symmetry.space_group_name_H-M   'P 1'
#
loop_
_entity.id
_entity.type
_entity.pdbx_description
1 polymer ?
#
loop_
_entity_poly.entity_id
_entity_poly.type
_entity_poly.pdbx_seq_one_letter_code
_entity_poly.pdbx_strand_id
1 'polypeptide(L)'
;MTEDEFRKKIIFICGVDAKRMLLCKGKYNLYYRCPRYDRRNRPPGQKACTNRMSIRERNLLLDRLWRAYENSTFAPGLRGEEGDVVYEVNELNDFYITVCIINTRTVRQEVIGRDRDDV
;
A
#
# COMPACT_ATOMS: atom_id res chain seq x y z
N MET A 1 -5.21 -7.32 -21.85
CA MET A 1 -4.32 -7.77 -20.75
C MET A 1 -5.03 -8.85 -19.95
N THR A 2 -4.37 -9.96 -19.67
CA THR A 2 -4.93 -10.99 -18.80
C THR A 2 -4.86 -10.56 -17.34
N GLU A 3 -5.67 -11.20 -16.49
CA GLU A 3 -5.64 -10.94 -15.04
C GLU A 3 -4.24 -11.16 -14.45
N ASP A 4 -3.57 -12.22 -14.88
CA ASP A 4 -2.23 -12.56 -14.41
C ASP A 4 -1.20 -11.48 -14.80
N GLU A 5 -1.25 -11.00 -16.02
CA GLU A 5 -0.39 -9.89 -16.48
C GLU A 5 -0.68 -8.60 -15.69
N PHE A 6 -1.95 -8.31 -15.45
CA PHE A 6 -2.38 -7.15 -14.68
C PHE A 6 -1.82 -7.20 -13.25
N ARG A 7 -1.99 -8.34 -12.57
CA ARG A 7 -1.50 -8.51 -11.19
C ARG A 7 0.01 -8.37 -11.09
N LYS A 8 0.76 -8.89 -12.06
CA LYS A 8 2.22 -8.81 -12.07
C LYS A 8 2.75 -7.40 -12.27
N LYS A 9 1.99 -6.53 -12.91
CA LYS A 9 2.39 -5.13 -13.14
C LYS A 9 2.19 -4.25 -11.91
N ILE A 10 1.37 -4.65 -10.95
CA ILE A 10 1.01 -3.79 -9.83
C ILE A 10 2.15 -3.70 -8.82
N ILE A 11 2.51 -2.48 -8.50
CA ILE A 11 3.50 -2.11 -7.48
C ILE A 11 2.78 -1.30 -6.42
N PHE A 12 2.83 -1.78 -5.18
CA PHE A 12 2.24 -1.07 -4.05
C PHE A 12 3.21 -0.03 -3.50
N ILE A 13 2.73 1.19 -3.34
CA ILE A 13 3.48 2.32 -2.83
C ILE A 13 2.89 2.73 -1.49
N CYS A 14 3.74 2.95 -0.49
CA CYS A 14 3.30 3.46 0.81
C CYS A 14 2.77 4.88 0.65
N GLY A 15 1.50 5.09 0.96
CA GLY A 15 0.87 6.41 0.87
C GLY A 15 1.38 7.43 1.90
N VAL A 16 2.09 6.96 2.94
CA VAL A 16 2.71 7.85 3.94
C VAL A 16 4.05 8.38 3.46
N ASP A 17 4.89 7.52 2.88
CA ASP A 17 6.28 7.84 2.55
C ASP A 17 6.59 7.87 1.06
N ALA A 18 5.63 7.54 0.21
CA ALA A 18 5.82 7.43 -1.23
C ALA A 18 6.93 6.45 -1.64
N LYS A 19 7.18 5.42 -0.83
CA LYS A 19 8.18 4.39 -1.10
C LYS A 19 7.51 3.08 -1.47
N ARG A 20 8.16 2.32 -2.35
CA ARG A 20 7.68 0.98 -2.71
C ARG A 20 7.62 0.10 -1.47
N MET A 21 6.47 -0.52 -1.26
CA MET A 21 6.29 -1.46 -0.17
C MET A 21 7.01 -2.78 -0.47
N LEU A 22 7.56 -3.40 0.58
CA LEU A 22 8.32 -4.63 0.48
C LEU A 22 7.52 -5.81 1.02
N LEU A 23 7.57 -6.93 0.30
CA LEU A 23 7.02 -8.18 0.80
C LEU A 23 7.96 -8.76 1.85
N CYS A 24 7.44 -8.98 3.04
CA CYS A 24 8.21 -9.44 4.19
C CYS A 24 7.61 -10.70 4.78
N LYS A 25 8.45 -11.50 5.43
CA LYS A 25 8.02 -12.68 6.15
C LYS A 25 7.76 -12.32 7.60
N GLY A 26 6.50 -12.41 8.02
CA GLY A 26 6.11 -12.23 9.41
C GLY A 26 6.19 -13.55 10.19
N LYS A 27 5.75 -13.51 11.44
CA LYS A 27 5.76 -14.67 12.32
C LYS A 27 4.87 -15.82 11.78
N TYR A 28 3.73 -15.47 11.20
CA TYR A 28 2.75 -16.44 10.72
C TYR A 28 2.56 -16.41 9.20
N ASN A 29 2.62 -15.22 8.60
CA ASN A 29 2.30 -15.01 7.18
C ASN A 29 3.22 -13.97 6.56
N LEU A 30 3.25 -13.97 5.23
CA LEU A 30 3.83 -12.88 4.46
C LEU A 30 2.95 -11.62 4.58
N TYR A 31 3.57 -10.44 4.51
CA TYR A 31 2.88 -9.16 4.50
C TYR A 31 3.71 -8.10 3.79
N TYR A 32 3.05 -7.01 3.38
CA TYR A 32 3.74 -5.84 2.80
C TYR A 32 3.94 -4.78 3.87
N ARG A 33 5.10 -4.13 3.84
CA ARG A 33 5.38 -3.01 4.74
C ARG A 33 6.20 -1.92 4.04
N CYS A 34 6.13 -0.71 4.57
CA CYS A 34 7.00 0.38 4.15
C CYS A 34 8.44 0.11 4.60
N PRO A 35 9.45 0.35 3.73
CA PRO A 35 10.86 0.16 4.11
C PRO A 35 11.28 0.96 5.34
N ARG A 36 10.67 2.11 5.61
CA ARG A 36 10.97 2.94 6.79
C ARG A 36 10.63 2.26 8.12
N TYR A 37 9.93 1.12 8.10
CA TYR A 37 9.79 0.30 9.29
C TYR A 37 11.12 -0.20 9.81
N ASP A 38 12.07 -0.52 8.91
CA ASP A 38 13.38 -1.03 9.26
C ASP A 38 14.28 0.13 9.71
N ARG A 39 14.91 -0.04 10.88
CA ARG A 39 15.83 0.93 11.45
C ARG A 39 16.97 1.31 10.49
N ARG A 40 17.40 0.40 9.64
CA ARG A 40 18.47 0.62 8.64
C ARG A 40 18.06 1.57 7.52
N ASN A 41 16.76 1.73 7.30
CA ASN A 41 16.20 2.52 6.19
C ASN A 41 15.67 3.88 6.64
N ARG A 42 16.04 4.32 7.85
CA ARG A 42 15.61 5.63 8.35
C ARG A 42 16.69 6.32 9.15
N PRO A 43 16.72 7.66 9.16
CA PRO A 43 17.65 8.41 9.99
C PRO A 43 17.45 8.14 11.49
N PRO A 44 18.50 8.28 12.32
CA PRO A 44 18.35 8.18 13.77
C PRO A 44 17.29 9.17 14.29
N GLY A 45 16.46 8.72 15.22
CA GLY A 45 15.39 9.53 15.81
C GLY A 45 14.09 9.61 15.00
N GLN A 46 14.09 9.17 13.76
CA GLN A 46 12.86 9.10 12.97
C GLN A 46 12.02 7.88 13.39
N LYS A 47 10.70 8.09 13.54
CA LYS A 47 9.78 7.00 13.88
C LYS A 47 9.63 6.02 12.72
N ALA A 48 9.41 4.75 13.04
CA ALA A 48 9.10 3.73 12.05
C ALA A 48 7.77 4.03 11.37
N CYS A 49 7.67 3.74 10.07
CA CYS A 49 6.38 3.77 9.39
C CYS A 49 5.62 2.48 9.70
N THR A 50 4.41 2.62 10.16
CA THR A 50 3.55 1.48 10.56
C THR A 50 2.61 1.02 9.46
N ASN A 51 2.69 1.63 8.27
CA ASN A 51 1.83 1.25 7.14
C ASN A 51 2.18 -0.13 6.63
N ARG A 52 1.22 -1.04 6.68
CA ARG A 52 1.38 -2.43 6.21
C ARG A 52 0.07 -2.99 5.69
N MET A 53 0.19 -4.04 4.91
CA MET A 53 -0.94 -4.71 4.30
C MET A 53 -0.72 -6.22 4.35
N SER A 54 -1.69 -6.97 4.85
CA SER A 54 -1.63 -8.43 4.85
C SER A 54 -1.80 -8.98 3.43
N ILE A 55 -1.44 -10.24 3.23
CA ILE A 55 -1.68 -10.93 1.95
C ILE A 55 -3.18 -11.01 1.67
N ARG A 56 -4.01 -11.22 2.68
CA ARG A 56 -5.46 -11.24 2.51
C ARG A 56 -5.98 -9.88 2.00
N GLU A 57 -5.53 -8.80 2.61
CA GLU A 57 -5.89 -7.44 2.19
C GLU A 57 -5.42 -7.17 0.75
N ARG A 58 -4.19 -7.58 0.42
CA ARG A 58 -3.67 -7.49 -0.94
C ARG A 58 -4.56 -8.22 -1.94
N ASN A 59 -4.93 -9.45 -1.62
CA ASN A 59 -5.75 -10.26 -2.53
C ASN A 59 -7.12 -9.63 -2.79
N LEU A 60 -7.77 -9.14 -1.75
CA LEU A 60 -9.04 -8.44 -1.87
C LEU A 60 -8.90 -7.15 -2.70
N LEU A 61 -7.83 -6.40 -2.49
CA LEU A 61 -7.55 -5.20 -3.25
C LEU A 61 -7.27 -5.51 -4.72
N LEU A 62 -6.47 -6.53 -5.01
CA LEU A 62 -6.19 -6.94 -6.39
C LEU A 62 -7.46 -7.37 -7.13
N ASP A 63 -8.35 -8.10 -6.46
CA ASP A 63 -9.64 -8.50 -7.04
C ASP A 63 -10.48 -7.27 -7.40
N ARG A 64 -10.50 -6.28 -6.52
CA ARG A 64 -11.24 -5.03 -6.74
C ARG A 64 -10.67 -4.22 -7.90
N LEU A 65 -9.35 -4.10 -7.96
CA LEU A 65 -8.66 -3.39 -9.05
C LEU A 65 -8.89 -4.09 -10.39
N TRP A 66 -8.84 -5.42 -10.41
CA TRP A 66 -9.10 -6.19 -11.63
C TRP A 66 -10.53 -5.99 -12.14
N ARG A 67 -11.52 -5.97 -11.25
CA ARG A 67 -12.91 -5.68 -11.62
C ARG A 67 -13.05 -4.29 -12.22
N ALA A 68 -12.38 -3.30 -11.65
CA ALA A 68 -12.38 -1.96 -12.21
C ALA A 68 -11.79 -1.95 -13.63
N TYR A 69 -10.72 -2.71 -13.85
CA TYR A 69 -10.12 -2.85 -15.17
C TYR A 69 -11.09 -3.50 -16.16
N GLU A 70 -11.73 -4.60 -15.77
CA GLU A 70 -12.74 -5.26 -16.60
C GLU A 70 -13.92 -4.35 -16.95
N ASN A 71 -14.30 -3.50 -16.03
CA ASN A 71 -15.42 -2.54 -16.20
C ASN A 71 -15.00 -1.22 -16.85
N SER A 72 -13.75 -1.12 -17.31
CA SER A 72 -13.19 0.08 -17.95
C SER A 72 -13.21 1.33 -17.06
N THR A 73 -13.20 1.14 -15.75
CA THR A 73 -13.14 2.24 -14.77
C THR A 73 -11.76 2.40 -14.14
N PHE A 74 -10.81 1.55 -14.50
CA PHE A 74 -9.45 1.60 -14.00
C PHE A 74 -8.64 2.66 -14.75
N ALA A 75 -8.18 3.69 -14.02
CA ALA A 75 -7.41 4.78 -14.57
C ALA A 75 -6.60 5.47 -13.46
N PRO A 76 -5.55 6.23 -13.80
CA PRO A 76 -4.88 7.07 -12.82
C PRO A 76 -5.87 7.99 -12.11
N GLY A 77 -5.75 8.09 -10.79
CA GLY A 77 -6.68 8.85 -9.96
C GLY A 77 -7.85 8.06 -9.39
N LEU A 78 -8.04 6.81 -9.81
CA LEU A 78 -9.06 5.95 -9.22
C LEU A 78 -8.75 5.76 -7.74
N ARG A 79 -9.74 6.05 -6.88
CA ARG A 79 -9.65 5.93 -5.43
C ARG A 79 -10.73 5.02 -4.90
N GLY A 80 -10.45 4.37 -3.77
CA GLY A 80 -11.44 3.57 -3.09
C GLY A 80 -10.92 2.99 -1.79
N GLU A 81 -11.76 2.17 -1.19
CA GLU A 81 -11.47 1.49 0.06
C GLU A 81 -11.77 0.01 -0.08
N GLU A 82 -10.91 -0.82 0.51
CA GLU A 82 -11.15 -2.24 0.70
C GLU A 82 -10.83 -2.58 2.15
N GLY A 83 -11.86 -2.75 2.98
CA GLY A 83 -11.68 -2.88 4.42
C GLY A 83 -11.02 -1.63 5.00
N ASP A 84 -9.91 -1.82 5.69
CA ASP A 84 -9.13 -0.72 6.30
C ASP A 84 -8.10 -0.11 5.33
N VAL A 85 -7.97 -0.66 4.13
CA VAL A 85 -7.00 -0.19 3.14
C VAL A 85 -7.65 0.83 2.22
N VAL A 86 -7.14 2.05 2.24
CA VAL A 86 -7.49 3.12 1.30
C VAL A 86 -6.45 3.09 0.18
N TYR A 87 -6.90 3.15 -1.06
CA TYR A 87 -5.99 3.08 -2.20
C TYR A 87 -6.26 4.18 -3.23
N GLU A 88 -5.22 4.52 -3.99
CA GLU A 88 -5.29 5.40 -5.14
C GLU A 88 -4.37 4.89 -6.23
N VAL A 89 -4.88 4.75 -7.44
CA VAL A 89 -4.07 4.42 -8.62
C VAL A 89 -3.34 5.69 -9.05
N ASN A 90 -2.00 5.63 -9.06
CA ASN A 90 -1.18 6.80 -9.40
C ASN A 90 -0.74 6.79 -10.85
N GLU A 91 -0.09 5.73 -11.30
CA GLU A 91 0.51 5.67 -12.61
C GLU A 91 0.15 4.37 -13.31
N LEU A 92 -0.11 4.48 -14.59
CA LEU A 92 -0.45 3.34 -15.45
C LEU A 92 0.32 3.49 -16.74
N ASN A 93 1.19 2.52 -17.04
CA ASN A 93 1.89 2.45 -18.32
C ASN A 93 2.05 0.98 -18.75
N ASP A 94 2.76 0.74 -19.86
CA ASP A 94 2.90 -0.61 -20.42
C ASP A 94 3.72 -1.56 -19.53
N PHE A 95 4.51 -1.04 -18.61
CA PHE A 95 5.44 -1.82 -17.81
C PHE A 95 4.98 -2.04 -16.38
N TYR A 96 4.35 -1.04 -15.76
CA TYR A 96 3.94 -1.12 -14.37
C TYR A 96 2.71 -0.26 -14.07
N ILE A 97 2.10 -0.57 -12.94
CA ILE A 97 0.95 0.15 -12.40
C ILE A 97 1.28 0.44 -10.94
N THR A 98 1.31 1.70 -10.54
CA THR A 98 1.55 2.06 -9.14
C THR A 98 0.25 2.37 -8.43
N VAL A 99 0.08 1.77 -7.26
CA VAL A 99 -1.09 1.94 -6.40
C VAL A 99 -0.60 2.35 -5.01
N CYS A 100 -0.92 3.57 -4.61
CA CYS A 100 -0.66 4.04 -3.25
C CYS A 100 -1.68 3.44 -2.30
N ILE A 101 -1.20 2.97 -1.16
CA ILE A 101 -2.07 2.43 -0.12
C ILE A 101 -1.76 3.05 1.24
N ILE A 102 -2.82 3.19 2.04
CA ILE A 102 -2.74 3.53 3.46
C ILE A 102 -3.66 2.57 4.19
N ASN A 103 -3.09 1.79 5.10
CA ASN A 103 -3.88 0.98 6.00
C ASN A 103 -4.26 1.84 7.21
N THR A 104 -5.50 2.27 7.27
CA THR A 104 -5.98 3.19 8.31
C THR A 104 -5.90 2.59 9.71
N ARG A 105 -5.95 1.26 9.81
CA ARG A 105 -5.81 0.57 11.10
C ARG A 105 -4.38 0.63 11.62
N THR A 106 -3.38 0.42 10.76
CA THR A 106 -1.97 0.37 11.17
C THR A 106 -1.31 1.75 11.27
N VAL A 107 -1.75 2.72 10.46
CA VAL A 107 -1.20 4.09 10.44
C VAL A 107 -1.82 4.97 11.53
N ARG A 108 -3.00 4.62 12.03
CA ARG A 108 -3.74 5.42 13.01
C ARG A 108 -2.93 5.78 14.25
N GLN A 109 -2.11 4.85 14.77
CA GLN A 109 -1.28 5.09 15.93
C GLN A 109 -0.17 6.11 15.67
N GLU A 110 0.39 6.11 14.46
CA GLU A 110 1.41 7.08 14.06
C GLU A 110 0.84 8.50 14.01
N VAL A 111 -0.35 8.67 13.48
CA VAL A 111 -1.06 9.96 13.44
C VAL A 111 -1.35 10.47 14.85
N ILE A 112 -1.85 9.62 15.74
CA ILE A 112 -2.11 9.97 17.13
C ILE A 112 -0.81 10.37 17.85
N GLY A 113 0.29 9.68 17.58
CA GLY A 113 1.60 10.00 18.13
C GLY A 113 2.10 11.37 17.71
N ARG A 114 1.86 11.81 16.46
CA ARG A 114 2.17 13.14 15.97
C ARG A 114 1.36 14.22 16.68
N ASP A 115 0.08 14.01 16.84
CA ASP A 115 -0.81 14.95 17.53
C ASP A 115 -0.36 15.19 18.96
N ARG A 116 0.18 14.19 19.65
CA ARG A 116 0.74 14.33 20.99
C ARG A 116 2.04 15.11 21.01
N ASP A 117 2.88 14.94 19.98
CA ASP A 117 4.17 15.62 19.89
C ASP A 117 4.00 17.10 19.52
N ASP A 118 2.89 17.46 18.90
CA ASP A 118 2.57 18.83 18.49
C ASP A 118 1.94 19.65 19.64
N VAL A 119 1.63 19.02 20.74
CA VAL A 119 1.10 19.66 21.95
C VAL A 119 2.22 19.89 22.96
#